data_ab241ee8135626a696cc25f0265284ec
#
_entry.id   ab241ee8135626a696cc25f0265284ec
#
_cell.length_a   1.000
_cell.length_b   1.000
_cell.length_c   1.000
_cell.angle_alpha   90.00
_cell.angle_beta   90.00
_cell.angle_gamma   90.00
#
_symmetry.space_group_name_H-M   'P 1'
#
loop_
_entity.id
_entity.type
_entity.pdbx_description
1 polymer ?
#
loop_
_entity_poly.entity_id
_entity_poly.type
_entity_poly.pdbx_seq_one_letter_code
_entity_poly.pdbx_strand_id
1 'polypeptide(L)'
;MKKNKELRTKIYVYGVLVFLTVLSFIPFYIMIVNSTRSNVEITRGLSLLPGKALVKNYNILLDKIDIWRGFKNSLTIAVPFTILSAYFGSLTAYGFAVYNFKYKNFLFGFILATMMIPQQLGLIGYFELNNKLGLLDTYFPLIIPALTNTMTIFFLKQYVEQSLPKSLVEAARIDGAGEFMIFNKISLPIMMPAIATMSIFNFVGAWNNYISPLVLLFTREKYPLPVLISIVRGSAYRTNYGAMYLAIAISVVPILIAFSVLSKYIINGLTIGAVKE
;
A
#
# COMPACT_ATOMS: atom_id res chain seq x y z
N MET A 1 29.35 26.56 -25.99
CA MET A 1 29.50 25.09 -25.92
C MET A 1 28.79 24.45 -24.71
N LYS A 2 28.85 25.00 -23.48
CA LYS A 2 28.20 24.45 -22.26
C LYS A 2 26.68 24.30 -22.40
N LYS A 3 25.97 25.32 -22.89
CA LYS A 3 24.50 25.34 -23.07
C LYS A 3 23.98 24.27 -24.02
N ASN A 4 24.73 23.97 -25.11
CA ASN A 4 24.31 22.89 -26.04
C ASN A 4 24.57 21.48 -25.46
N LYS A 5 25.55 21.30 -24.59
CA LYS A 5 25.81 20.04 -23.90
C LYS A 5 24.71 19.77 -22.87
N GLU A 6 24.30 20.79 -22.09
CA GLU A 6 23.20 20.70 -21.15
C GLU A 6 21.85 20.40 -21.84
N LEU A 7 21.56 21.03 -23.00
CA LEU A 7 20.38 20.76 -23.77
C LEU A 7 20.33 19.32 -24.29
N ARG A 8 21.43 18.78 -24.82
CA ARG A 8 21.54 17.40 -25.28
C ARG A 8 21.33 16.41 -24.13
N THR A 9 21.92 16.67 -22.96
CA THR A 9 21.73 15.83 -21.77
C THR A 9 20.27 15.83 -21.33
N LYS A 10 19.60 17.00 -21.30
CA LYS A 10 18.18 17.10 -20.98
C LYS A 10 17.34 16.29 -21.97
N ILE A 11 17.54 16.45 -23.28
CA ILE A 11 16.79 15.71 -24.32
C ILE A 11 16.97 14.20 -24.13
N TYR A 12 18.19 13.74 -23.88
CA TYR A 12 18.46 12.33 -23.65
C TYR A 12 17.75 11.83 -22.39
N VAL A 13 17.87 12.53 -21.26
CA VAL A 13 17.22 12.16 -19.99
C VAL A 13 15.71 12.13 -20.14
N TYR A 14 15.10 13.16 -20.75
CA TYR A 14 13.65 13.17 -20.98
C TYR A 14 13.21 12.07 -21.95
N GLY A 15 14.01 11.78 -23.00
CA GLY A 15 13.74 10.67 -23.93
C GLY A 15 13.69 9.32 -23.21
N VAL A 16 14.69 9.05 -22.35
CA VAL A 16 14.72 7.83 -21.52
C VAL A 16 13.55 7.77 -20.56
N LEU A 17 13.23 8.88 -19.88
CA LEU A 17 12.10 8.93 -18.94
C LEU A 17 10.76 8.69 -19.64
N VAL A 18 10.53 9.30 -20.81
CA VAL A 18 9.32 9.07 -21.61
C VAL A 18 9.22 7.62 -22.07
N PHE A 19 10.34 7.06 -22.56
CA PHE A 19 10.38 5.65 -22.98
C PHE A 19 10.02 4.71 -21.81
N LEU A 20 10.62 4.89 -20.64
CA LEU A 20 10.33 4.09 -19.44
C LEU A 20 8.88 4.28 -18.99
N THR A 21 8.36 5.51 -19.06
CA THR A 21 6.96 5.79 -18.73
C THR A 21 6.02 5.02 -19.64
N VAL A 22 6.20 5.13 -20.97
CA VAL A 22 5.38 4.41 -21.93
C VAL A 22 5.45 2.89 -21.70
N LEU A 23 6.66 2.35 -21.51
CA LEU A 23 6.85 0.92 -21.23
C LEU A 23 6.10 0.47 -19.99
N SER A 24 6.13 1.28 -18.92
CA SER A 24 5.44 0.99 -17.66
C SER A 24 3.91 1.05 -17.80
N PHE A 25 3.38 1.87 -18.70
CA PHE A 25 1.94 1.99 -18.94
C PHE A 25 1.37 0.90 -19.86
N ILE A 26 2.18 0.23 -20.67
CA ILE A 26 1.73 -0.81 -21.60
C ILE A 26 0.87 -1.90 -20.92
N PRO A 27 1.27 -2.53 -19.80
CA PRO A 27 0.46 -3.58 -19.17
C PRO A 27 -0.90 -3.05 -18.68
N PHE A 28 -0.96 -1.82 -18.16
CA PHE A 28 -2.24 -1.20 -17.77
C PHE A 28 -3.14 -0.91 -18.98
N TYR A 29 -2.56 -0.42 -20.06
CA TYR A 29 -3.29 -0.20 -21.31
C TYR A 29 -3.86 -1.50 -21.85
N ILE A 30 -3.05 -2.57 -21.93
CA ILE A 30 -3.50 -3.90 -22.38
C ILE A 30 -4.60 -4.44 -21.46
N MET A 31 -4.50 -4.26 -20.15
CA MET A 31 -5.52 -4.65 -19.19
C MET A 31 -6.86 -3.94 -19.48
N ILE A 32 -6.83 -2.62 -19.71
CA ILE A 32 -8.03 -1.84 -20.03
C ILE A 32 -8.59 -2.27 -21.38
N VAL A 33 -7.77 -2.44 -22.41
CA VAL A 33 -8.21 -2.91 -23.74
C VAL A 33 -8.86 -4.29 -23.63
N ASN A 34 -8.23 -5.23 -22.92
CA ASN A 34 -8.76 -6.59 -22.75
C ASN A 34 -10.05 -6.62 -21.93
N SER A 35 -10.29 -5.67 -21.02
CA SER A 35 -11.57 -5.56 -20.32
C SER A 35 -12.76 -5.28 -21.25
N THR A 36 -12.48 -4.70 -22.42
CA THR A 36 -13.50 -4.40 -23.46
C THR A 36 -13.66 -5.48 -24.50
N ARG A 37 -12.81 -6.52 -24.50
CA ARG A 37 -12.78 -7.59 -25.51
C ARG A 37 -13.49 -8.84 -25.02
N SER A 38 -14.03 -9.60 -25.94
CA SER A 38 -14.62 -10.92 -25.68
C SER A 38 -13.52 -11.97 -25.40
N ASN A 39 -13.90 -13.08 -24.76
CA ASN A 39 -12.97 -14.16 -24.45
C ASN A 39 -12.26 -14.69 -25.70
N VAL A 40 -13.02 -14.85 -26.80
CA VAL A 40 -12.51 -15.33 -28.09
C VAL A 40 -11.50 -14.35 -28.69
N GLU A 41 -11.76 -13.06 -28.61
CA GLU A 41 -10.82 -12.04 -29.12
C GLU A 41 -9.52 -12.00 -28.31
N ILE A 42 -9.59 -12.17 -26.97
CA ILE A 42 -8.41 -12.19 -26.09
C ILE A 42 -7.54 -13.43 -26.39
N THR A 43 -8.17 -14.61 -26.59
CA THR A 43 -7.43 -15.85 -26.85
C THR A 43 -6.83 -15.90 -28.26
N ARG A 44 -7.31 -15.11 -29.19
CA ARG A 44 -6.74 -14.97 -30.56
C ARG A 44 -5.41 -14.21 -30.58
N GLY A 45 -5.08 -13.49 -29.48
CA GLY A 45 -3.81 -12.80 -29.34
C GLY A 45 -3.90 -11.35 -28.89
N LEU A 46 -2.74 -10.73 -28.82
CA LEU A 46 -2.59 -9.33 -28.40
C LEU A 46 -3.27 -8.39 -29.41
N SER A 47 -4.00 -7.41 -28.90
CA SER A 47 -4.52 -6.28 -29.66
C SER A 47 -4.38 -5.00 -28.87
N LEU A 48 -4.06 -3.92 -29.56
CA LEU A 48 -4.03 -2.57 -29.00
C LEU A 48 -5.37 -1.84 -29.19
N LEU A 49 -6.33 -2.44 -29.91
CA LEU A 49 -7.63 -1.82 -30.16
C LEU A 49 -8.68 -2.36 -29.19
N PRO A 50 -9.53 -1.50 -28.60
CA PRO A 50 -10.61 -1.91 -27.74
C PRO A 50 -11.66 -2.73 -28.49
N GLY A 51 -12.33 -3.65 -27.78
CA GLY A 51 -13.48 -4.41 -28.30
C GLY A 51 -14.81 -3.77 -27.92
N LYS A 52 -15.90 -4.51 -28.16
CA LYS A 52 -17.28 -4.07 -27.85
C LYS A 52 -17.95 -4.89 -26.75
N ALA A 53 -17.17 -5.67 -25.99
CA ALA A 53 -17.71 -6.62 -25.01
C ALA A 53 -17.73 -6.07 -23.56
N LEU A 54 -17.45 -4.78 -23.31
CA LEU A 54 -17.35 -4.21 -21.97
C LEU A 54 -18.61 -4.49 -21.12
N VAL A 55 -19.80 -4.18 -21.63
CA VAL A 55 -21.08 -4.39 -20.94
C VAL A 55 -21.32 -5.86 -20.67
N LYS A 56 -21.03 -6.72 -21.64
CA LYS A 56 -21.14 -8.17 -21.47
C LYS A 56 -20.20 -8.69 -20.38
N ASN A 57 -18.96 -8.24 -20.37
CA ASN A 57 -17.97 -8.60 -19.35
C ASN A 57 -18.39 -8.13 -17.97
N TYR A 58 -18.99 -6.93 -17.87
CA TYR A 58 -19.52 -6.40 -16.61
C TYR A 58 -20.67 -7.23 -16.07
N ASN A 59 -21.64 -7.60 -16.92
CA ASN A 59 -22.75 -8.47 -16.50
C ASN A 59 -22.25 -9.84 -16.04
N ILE A 60 -21.32 -10.46 -16.80
CA ILE A 60 -20.69 -11.73 -16.39
C ILE A 60 -19.95 -11.59 -15.06
N LEU A 61 -19.32 -10.44 -14.81
CA LEU A 61 -18.63 -10.18 -13.56
C LEU A 61 -19.63 -10.12 -12.38
N LEU A 62 -20.74 -9.39 -12.56
CA LEU A 62 -21.78 -9.25 -11.53
C LEU A 62 -22.49 -10.58 -11.24
N ASP A 63 -22.70 -11.42 -12.26
CA ASP A 63 -23.30 -12.76 -12.10
C ASP A 63 -22.39 -13.68 -11.26
N LYS A 64 -21.08 -13.50 -11.32
CA LYS A 64 -20.11 -14.33 -10.60
C LYS A 64 -19.82 -13.87 -9.19
N ILE A 65 -19.68 -12.56 -9.00
CA ILE A 65 -19.26 -11.94 -7.72
C ILE A 65 -19.97 -10.61 -7.49
N ASP A 66 -20.20 -10.30 -6.23
CA ASP A 66 -20.55 -8.93 -5.81
C ASP A 66 -19.27 -8.08 -5.68
N ILE A 67 -18.83 -7.53 -6.81
CA ILE A 67 -17.60 -6.75 -6.89
C ILE A 67 -17.63 -5.52 -5.98
N TRP A 68 -18.79 -4.87 -5.84
CA TRP A 68 -18.93 -3.65 -5.05
C TRP A 68 -18.85 -3.92 -3.54
N ARG A 69 -19.41 -5.07 -3.11
CA ARG A 69 -19.23 -5.55 -1.74
C ARG A 69 -17.77 -5.87 -1.46
N GLY A 70 -17.10 -6.60 -2.37
CA GLY A 70 -15.67 -6.89 -2.25
C GLY A 70 -14.81 -5.63 -2.19
N PHE A 71 -15.16 -4.62 -2.98
CA PHE A 71 -14.53 -3.30 -2.96
C PHE A 71 -14.69 -2.62 -1.59
N LYS A 72 -15.91 -2.57 -1.06
CA LYS A 72 -16.20 -2.05 0.28
C LYS A 72 -15.42 -2.80 1.36
N ASN A 73 -15.41 -4.14 1.31
CA ASN A 73 -14.68 -4.97 2.27
C ASN A 73 -13.17 -4.68 2.24
N SER A 74 -12.58 -4.57 1.03
CA SER A 74 -11.18 -4.18 0.88
C SER A 74 -10.88 -2.81 1.48
N LEU A 75 -11.75 -1.80 1.28
CA LEU A 75 -11.59 -0.49 1.91
C LEU A 75 -11.72 -0.58 3.44
N THR A 76 -12.67 -1.38 3.94
CA THR A 76 -12.89 -1.58 5.38
C THR A 76 -11.67 -2.20 6.06
N ILE A 77 -10.84 -2.94 5.33
CA ILE A 77 -9.58 -3.51 5.83
C ILE A 77 -8.42 -2.55 5.58
N ALA A 78 -8.22 -2.09 4.34
CA ALA A 78 -7.01 -1.37 3.94
C ALA A 78 -6.91 0.03 4.55
N VAL A 79 -8.03 0.75 4.68
CA VAL A 79 -8.01 2.12 5.23
C VAL A 79 -7.68 2.12 6.72
N PRO A 80 -8.37 1.36 7.61
CA PRO A 80 -7.97 1.30 9.02
C PRO A 80 -6.56 0.74 9.20
N PHE A 81 -6.17 -0.29 8.45
CA PHE A 81 -4.80 -0.82 8.49
C PHE A 81 -3.77 0.29 8.23
N THR A 82 -3.99 1.08 7.20
CA THR A 82 -3.07 2.16 6.82
C THR A 82 -2.99 3.25 7.89
N ILE A 83 -4.15 3.69 8.40
CA ILE A 83 -4.22 4.75 9.42
C ILE A 83 -3.56 4.30 10.73
N LEU A 84 -3.89 3.09 11.19
CA LEU A 84 -3.33 2.54 12.43
C LEU A 84 -1.81 2.33 12.29
N SER A 85 -1.35 1.76 11.17
CA SER A 85 0.07 1.56 10.91
C SER A 85 0.82 2.90 10.84
N ALA A 86 0.24 3.90 10.19
CA ALA A 86 0.84 5.24 10.12
C ALA A 86 0.97 5.89 11.50
N TYR A 87 -0.09 5.90 12.28
CA TYR A 87 -0.09 6.58 13.58
C TYR A 87 0.74 5.84 14.63
N PHE A 88 0.47 4.56 14.86
CA PHE A 88 1.19 3.78 15.88
C PHE A 88 2.64 3.49 15.48
N GLY A 89 2.89 3.28 14.19
CA GLY A 89 4.25 3.19 13.66
C GLY A 89 5.05 4.48 13.88
N SER A 90 4.42 5.65 13.67
CA SER A 90 5.04 6.95 13.94
C SER A 90 5.31 7.16 15.41
N LEU A 91 4.36 6.83 16.28
CA LEU A 91 4.50 6.96 17.73
C LEU A 91 5.64 6.08 18.26
N THR A 92 5.69 4.83 17.79
CA THR A 92 6.76 3.88 18.15
C THR A 92 8.12 4.37 17.64
N ALA A 93 8.18 4.81 16.39
CA ALA A 93 9.39 5.35 15.77
C ALA A 93 9.92 6.58 16.51
N TYR A 94 9.02 7.52 16.87
CA TYR A 94 9.34 8.67 17.68
C TYR A 94 9.92 8.24 19.04
N GLY A 95 9.28 7.30 19.71
CA GLY A 95 9.76 6.75 20.98
C GLY A 95 11.18 6.21 20.88
N PHE A 96 11.48 5.44 19.86
CA PHE A 96 12.83 4.91 19.63
C PHE A 96 13.84 5.98 19.16
N ALA A 97 13.43 7.02 18.48
CA ALA A 97 14.34 8.03 17.97
C ALA A 97 14.73 9.05 19.07
N VAL A 98 13.74 9.53 19.83
CA VAL A 98 13.89 10.69 20.73
C VAL A 98 14.33 10.28 22.14
N TYR A 99 13.80 9.17 22.67
CA TYR A 99 14.11 8.77 24.05
C TYR A 99 15.34 7.88 24.15
N ASN A 100 16.05 8.02 25.27
CA ASN A 100 17.07 7.08 25.71
C ASN A 100 16.52 6.28 26.90
N PHE A 101 16.40 4.97 26.74
CA PHE A 101 15.91 4.06 27.77
C PHE A 101 16.70 2.75 27.78
N LYS A 102 16.65 2.05 28.92
CA LYS A 102 17.31 0.75 29.08
C LYS A 102 16.76 -0.24 28.07
N TYR A 103 17.64 -1.00 27.44
CA TYR A 103 17.31 -1.99 26.40
C TYR A 103 16.81 -1.44 25.05
N LYS A 104 16.88 -0.14 24.78
CA LYS A 104 16.47 0.47 23.49
C LYS A 104 17.02 -0.29 22.28
N ASN A 105 18.34 -0.51 22.25
CA ASN A 105 18.99 -1.18 21.11
C ASN A 105 18.60 -2.66 21.01
N PHE A 106 18.43 -3.34 22.14
CA PHE A 106 17.97 -4.73 22.15
C PHE A 106 16.54 -4.86 21.60
N LEU A 107 15.62 -4.03 22.07
CA LEU A 107 14.23 -4.03 21.62
C LEU A 107 14.12 -3.64 20.14
N PHE A 108 14.90 -2.67 19.69
CA PHE A 108 14.91 -2.32 18.27
C PHE A 108 15.53 -3.43 17.43
N GLY A 109 16.61 -4.07 17.91
CA GLY A 109 17.19 -5.26 17.26
C GLY A 109 16.20 -6.43 17.17
N PHE A 110 15.37 -6.63 18.20
CA PHE A 110 14.30 -7.62 18.18
C PHE A 110 13.25 -7.30 17.10
N ILE A 111 12.82 -6.04 16.96
CA ILE A 111 11.92 -5.61 15.87
C ILE A 111 12.55 -5.94 14.52
N LEU A 112 13.84 -5.65 14.32
CA LEU A 112 14.53 -5.97 13.07
C LEU A 112 14.59 -7.48 12.81
N ALA A 113 14.85 -8.27 13.84
CA ALA A 113 14.88 -9.73 13.73
C ALA A 113 13.53 -10.31 13.28
N THR A 114 12.41 -9.75 13.75
CA THR A 114 11.08 -10.18 13.32
C THR A 114 10.82 -9.93 11.83
N MET A 115 11.44 -8.90 11.23
CA MET A 115 11.32 -8.63 9.79
C MET A 115 12.02 -9.68 8.92
N MET A 116 12.98 -10.43 9.46
CA MET A 116 13.67 -11.49 8.73
C MET A 116 12.85 -12.77 8.62
N ILE A 117 11.78 -12.90 9.40
CA ILE A 117 10.90 -14.08 9.38
C ILE A 117 9.89 -13.90 8.25
N PRO A 118 9.84 -14.81 7.25
CA PRO A 118 8.82 -14.76 6.21
C PRO A 118 7.41 -14.85 6.82
N GLN A 119 6.55 -13.88 6.51
CA GLN A 119 5.19 -13.80 7.08
C GLN A 119 4.37 -15.07 6.85
N GLN A 120 4.60 -15.76 5.72
CA GLN A 120 3.88 -16.96 5.36
C GLN A 120 4.12 -18.13 6.35
N LEU A 121 5.31 -18.19 6.97
CA LEU A 121 5.62 -19.23 7.96
C LEU A 121 4.79 -19.08 9.24
N GLY A 122 4.44 -17.86 9.61
CA GLY A 122 3.62 -17.57 10.79
C GLY A 122 2.12 -17.80 10.59
N LEU A 123 1.66 -18.04 9.36
CA LEU A 123 0.22 -18.02 9.05
C LEU A 123 -0.57 -19.11 9.78
N ILE A 124 0.00 -20.31 9.94
CA ILE A 124 -0.66 -21.44 10.65
C ILE A 124 -0.85 -21.08 12.12
N GLY A 125 0.21 -20.63 12.79
CA GLY A 125 0.14 -20.23 14.20
C GLY A 125 -0.79 -19.03 14.39
N TYR A 126 -0.81 -18.09 13.41
CA TYR A 126 -1.71 -16.96 13.43
C TYR A 126 -3.17 -17.36 13.28
N PHE A 127 -3.46 -18.33 12.42
CA PHE A 127 -4.79 -18.93 12.29
C PHE A 127 -5.23 -19.57 13.62
N GLU A 128 -4.40 -20.42 14.23
CA GLU A 128 -4.71 -21.08 15.50
C GLU A 128 -4.94 -20.07 16.63
N LEU A 129 -4.11 -19.03 16.72
CA LEU A 129 -4.28 -17.96 17.69
C LEU A 129 -5.65 -17.27 17.54
N ASN A 130 -6.00 -16.86 16.30
CA ASN A 130 -7.27 -16.20 16.03
C ASN A 130 -8.47 -17.12 16.24
N ASN A 131 -8.31 -18.43 15.99
CA ASN A 131 -9.33 -19.42 16.30
C ASN A 131 -9.59 -19.49 17.82
N LYS A 132 -8.54 -19.59 18.63
CA LYS A 132 -8.66 -19.60 20.10
C LYS A 132 -9.26 -18.33 20.66
N LEU A 133 -9.03 -17.18 20.01
CA LEU A 133 -9.57 -15.87 20.41
C LEU A 133 -11.00 -15.63 19.88
N GLY A 134 -11.57 -16.53 19.07
CA GLY A 134 -12.87 -16.35 18.45
C GLY A 134 -12.93 -15.22 17.42
N LEU A 135 -11.79 -14.86 16.82
CA LEU A 135 -11.67 -13.75 15.87
C LEU A 135 -11.73 -14.19 14.41
N LEU A 136 -11.76 -15.51 14.12
CA LEU A 136 -11.92 -16.00 12.75
C LEU A 136 -13.22 -15.48 12.14
N ASP A 137 -13.21 -15.35 10.83
CA ASP A 137 -14.30 -14.79 10.05
C ASP A 137 -14.68 -13.35 10.44
N THR A 138 -13.72 -12.58 10.96
CA THR A 138 -13.83 -11.14 11.20
C THR A 138 -12.70 -10.37 10.53
N TYR A 139 -12.81 -9.03 10.42
CA TYR A 139 -11.74 -8.21 9.85
C TYR A 139 -10.63 -7.86 10.86
N PHE A 140 -10.84 -8.09 12.15
CA PHE A 140 -9.86 -7.77 13.19
C PHE A 140 -8.48 -8.38 12.95
N PRO A 141 -8.36 -9.68 12.62
CA PRO A 141 -7.05 -10.27 12.33
C PRO A 141 -6.33 -9.64 11.13
N LEU A 142 -7.05 -9.01 10.22
CA LEU A 142 -6.48 -8.36 9.04
C LEU A 142 -6.07 -6.91 9.33
N ILE A 143 -6.58 -6.30 10.41
CA ILE A 143 -6.37 -4.89 10.78
C ILE A 143 -5.40 -4.74 11.95
N ILE A 144 -5.54 -5.53 13.01
CA ILE A 144 -4.74 -5.42 14.25
C ILE A 144 -3.22 -5.45 14.01
N PRO A 145 -2.66 -6.27 13.08
CA PRO A 145 -1.22 -6.29 12.82
C PRO A 145 -0.64 -4.94 12.38
N ALA A 146 -1.49 -4.00 11.95
CA ALA A 146 -1.09 -2.63 11.63
C ALA A 146 -0.46 -1.91 12.82
N LEU A 147 -0.87 -2.20 14.05
CA LEU A 147 -0.36 -1.57 15.27
C LEU A 147 1.14 -1.83 15.49
N THR A 148 1.62 -2.94 14.97
CA THR A 148 3.01 -3.40 15.14
C THR A 148 3.72 -3.58 13.79
N ASN A 149 3.39 -2.76 12.80
CA ASN A 149 3.99 -2.85 11.47
C ASN A 149 5.49 -2.49 11.53
N THR A 150 6.33 -3.51 11.60
CA THR A 150 7.78 -3.38 11.83
C THR A 150 8.48 -2.62 10.71
N MET A 151 8.06 -2.79 9.46
CA MET A 151 8.60 -2.04 8.31
C MET A 151 8.34 -0.55 8.44
N THR A 152 7.13 -0.17 8.85
CA THR A 152 6.76 1.23 9.08
C THR A 152 7.55 1.82 10.25
N ILE A 153 7.65 1.09 11.36
CA ILE A 153 8.43 1.51 12.54
C ILE A 153 9.89 1.76 12.16
N PHE A 154 10.51 0.80 11.45
CA PHE A 154 11.90 0.92 11.02
C PHE A 154 12.12 2.14 10.14
N PHE A 155 11.35 2.29 9.08
CA PHE A 155 11.51 3.37 8.12
C PHE A 155 11.30 4.75 8.77
N LEU A 156 10.22 4.88 9.56
CA LEU A 156 9.91 6.14 10.23
C LEU A 156 10.95 6.49 11.31
N LYS A 157 11.49 5.52 12.03
CA LYS A 157 12.55 5.75 13.01
C LYS A 157 13.81 6.31 12.32
N GLN A 158 14.23 5.75 11.21
CA GLN A 158 15.37 6.27 10.44
C GLN A 158 15.11 7.71 9.96
N TYR A 159 13.88 7.98 9.51
CA TYR A 159 13.51 9.31 9.06
C TYR A 159 13.51 10.34 10.21
N VAL A 160 12.95 10.00 11.35
CA VAL A 160 12.93 10.89 12.54
C VAL A 160 14.34 11.24 13.01
N GLU A 161 15.25 10.28 13.08
CA GLU A 161 16.63 10.50 13.50
C GLU A 161 17.38 11.50 12.60
N GLN A 162 17.00 11.60 11.34
CA GLN A 162 17.62 12.52 10.37
C GLN A 162 16.92 13.87 10.27
N SER A 163 15.59 13.90 10.48
CA SER A 163 14.74 15.04 10.13
C SER A 163 14.23 15.83 11.32
N LEU A 164 14.23 15.25 12.54
CA LEU A 164 13.74 15.92 13.74
C LEU A 164 14.92 16.40 14.60
N PRO A 165 15.20 17.74 14.64
CA PRO A 165 16.24 18.28 15.50
C PRO A 165 15.91 18.04 16.99
N LYS A 166 16.85 17.49 17.74
CA LYS A 166 16.66 17.27 19.20
C LYS A 166 16.41 18.58 19.93
N SER A 167 17.09 19.65 19.54
CA SER A 167 16.90 21.00 20.12
C SER A 167 15.46 21.49 20.02
N LEU A 168 14.72 21.14 18.96
CA LEU A 168 13.31 21.50 18.83
C LEU A 168 12.43 20.81 19.86
N VAL A 169 12.71 19.54 20.15
CA VAL A 169 12.00 18.77 21.20
C VAL A 169 12.34 19.30 22.58
N GLU A 170 13.61 19.63 22.82
CA GLU A 170 14.08 20.20 24.09
C GLU A 170 13.48 21.58 24.35
N ALA A 171 13.44 22.45 23.34
CA ALA A 171 12.80 23.77 23.45
C ALA A 171 11.32 23.65 23.81
N ALA A 172 10.60 22.77 23.15
CA ALA A 172 9.18 22.53 23.44
C ALA A 172 8.94 22.01 24.88
N ARG A 173 9.88 21.22 25.43
CA ARG A 173 9.83 20.77 26.84
C ARG A 173 10.05 21.93 27.79
N ILE A 174 10.99 22.83 27.48
CA ILE A 174 11.26 24.04 28.28
C ILE A 174 10.02 24.95 28.28
N ASP A 175 9.31 25.04 27.12
CA ASP A 175 8.05 25.78 26.99
C ASP A 175 6.87 25.09 27.72
N GLY A 176 7.08 23.97 28.40
CA GLY A 176 6.08 23.24 29.20
C GLY A 176 5.15 22.34 28.37
N ALA A 177 5.47 22.07 27.10
CA ALA A 177 4.67 21.16 26.28
C ALA A 177 4.82 19.71 26.76
N GLY A 178 3.70 19.03 26.97
CA GLY A 178 3.70 17.60 27.29
C GLY A 178 4.12 16.73 26.10
N GLU A 179 4.69 15.56 26.35
CA GLU A 179 5.26 14.66 25.32
C GLU A 179 4.26 14.28 24.22
N PHE A 180 3.00 14.05 24.58
CA PHE A 180 1.96 13.75 23.62
C PHE A 180 1.64 14.95 22.68
N MET A 181 1.73 16.17 23.20
CA MET A 181 1.60 17.38 22.42
C MET A 181 2.80 17.55 21.48
N ILE A 182 4.02 17.34 21.97
CA ILE A 182 5.26 17.40 21.18
C ILE A 182 5.18 16.41 20.02
N PHE A 183 4.77 15.17 20.30
CA PHE A 183 4.59 14.16 19.23
C PHE A 183 3.59 14.64 18.20
N ASN A 184 2.35 14.96 18.60
CA ASN A 184 1.27 15.21 17.63
C ASN A 184 1.40 16.56 16.91
N LYS A 185 1.90 17.62 17.57
CA LYS A 185 1.93 18.96 17.00
C LYS A 185 3.28 19.37 16.38
N ILE A 186 4.37 18.71 16.76
CA ILE A 186 5.71 19.03 16.27
C ILE A 186 6.25 17.88 15.43
N SER A 187 6.36 16.68 16.02
CA SER A 187 7.06 15.57 15.37
C SER A 187 6.24 14.96 14.22
N LEU A 188 4.95 14.72 14.43
CA LEU A 188 4.08 14.10 13.45
C LEU A 188 3.98 14.91 12.13
N PRO A 189 3.80 16.25 12.14
CA PRO A 189 3.87 17.07 10.94
C PRO A 189 5.21 17.00 10.19
N ILE A 190 6.33 16.97 10.92
CA ILE A 190 7.67 16.83 10.33
C ILE A 190 7.83 15.45 9.66
N MET A 191 7.22 14.42 10.23
CA MET A 191 7.24 13.05 9.70
C MET A 191 6.31 12.83 8.50
N MET A 192 5.41 13.76 8.18
CA MET A 192 4.36 13.57 7.16
C MET A 192 4.86 13.06 5.80
N PRO A 193 6.02 13.49 5.25
CA PRO A 193 6.51 12.94 3.97
C PRO A 193 6.83 11.44 4.05
N ALA A 194 7.45 11.02 5.14
CA ALA A 194 7.77 9.61 5.37
C ALA A 194 6.52 8.78 5.71
N ILE A 195 5.60 9.36 6.49
CA ILE A 195 4.30 8.75 6.79
C ILE A 195 3.51 8.54 5.51
N ALA A 196 3.44 9.53 4.62
CA ALA A 196 2.74 9.41 3.35
C ALA A 196 3.35 8.29 2.47
N THR A 197 4.68 8.20 2.44
CA THR A 197 5.38 7.13 1.72
C THR A 197 4.97 5.76 2.27
N MET A 198 5.09 5.56 3.58
CA MET A 198 4.74 4.29 4.21
C MET A 198 3.23 3.99 4.11
N SER A 199 2.38 5.01 4.13
CA SER A 199 0.94 4.84 3.96
C SER A 199 0.57 4.32 2.57
N ILE A 200 1.28 4.72 1.50
CA ILE A 200 1.08 4.14 0.17
C ILE A 200 1.42 2.66 0.19
N PHE A 201 2.60 2.29 0.72
CA PHE A 201 3.00 0.88 0.79
C PHE A 201 2.05 0.04 1.63
N ASN A 202 1.62 0.55 2.78
CA ASN A 202 0.69 -0.12 3.68
C ASN A 202 -0.69 -0.31 3.04
N PHE A 203 -1.21 0.74 2.38
CA PHE A 203 -2.48 0.67 1.67
C PHE A 203 -2.42 -0.36 0.55
N VAL A 204 -1.40 -0.29 -0.31
CA VAL A 204 -1.22 -1.22 -1.43
C VAL A 204 -1.04 -2.65 -0.92
N GLY A 205 -0.25 -2.85 0.14
CA GLY A 205 -0.05 -4.16 0.76
C GLY A 205 -1.34 -4.76 1.33
N ALA A 206 -2.10 -3.97 2.09
CA ALA A 206 -3.38 -4.41 2.67
C ALA A 206 -4.46 -4.60 1.59
N TRP A 207 -4.52 -3.72 0.59
CA TRP A 207 -5.45 -3.81 -0.54
C TRP A 207 -5.25 -5.05 -1.38
N ASN A 208 -3.98 -5.42 -1.65
CA ASN A 208 -3.63 -6.59 -2.48
C ASN A 208 -3.50 -7.88 -1.67
N ASN A 209 -3.73 -7.85 -0.35
CA ASN A 209 -3.60 -9.04 0.48
C ASN A 209 -4.67 -10.07 0.10
N TYR A 210 -4.20 -11.23 -0.36
CA TYR A 210 -5.03 -12.33 -0.81
C TYR A 210 -4.99 -13.52 0.16
N ILE A 211 -3.79 -13.90 0.60
CA ILE A 211 -3.59 -15.17 1.34
C ILE A 211 -4.20 -15.10 2.73
N SER A 212 -3.93 -14.03 3.49
CA SER A 212 -4.45 -13.93 4.85
C SER A 212 -5.99 -13.87 4.88
N PRO A 213 -6.68 -13.05 4.06
CA PRO A 213 -8.14 -13.10 3.99
C PRO A 213 -8.70 -14.46 3.55
N LEU A 214 -8.03 -15.15 2.60
CA LEU A 214 -8.47 -16.46 2.13
C LEU A 214 -8.43 -17.51 3.25
N VAL A 215 -7.48 -17.41 4.17
CA VAL A 215 -7.30 -18.36 5.28
C VAL A 215 -8.18 -17.99 6.49
N LEU A 216 -8.43 -16.69 6.74
CA LEU A 216 -9.06 -16.22 7.97
C LEU A 216 -10.55 -15.90 7.83
N LEU A 217 -11.05 -15.73 6.60
CA LEU A 217 -12.46 -15.45 6.32
C LEU A 217 -13.10 -16.64 5.63
N PHE A 218 -14.34 -16.97 6.04
CA PHE A 218 -15.09 -18.11 5.49
C PHE A 218 -16.43 -17.69 4.86
N THR A 219 -17.01 -16.60 5.36
CA THR A 219 -18.25 -16.05 4.83
C THR A 219 -17.98 -15.27 3.56
N ARG A 220 -18.56 -15.69 2.44
CA ARG A 220 -18.32 -15.11 1.10
C ARG A 220 -18.60 -13.61 1.05
N GLU A 221 -19.59 -13.14 1.80
CA GLU A 221 -19.99 -11.73 1.90
C GLU A 221 -18.90 -10.84 2.54
N LYS A 222 -17.95 -11.46 3.26
CA LYS A 222 -16.82 -10.77 3.91
C LYS A 222 -15.55 -10.75 3.05
N TYR A 223 -15.52 -11.46 1.93
CA TYR A 223 -14.32 -11.54 1.10
C TYR A 223 -13.94 -10.18 0.53
N PRO A 224 -12.67 -9.77 0.66
CA PRO A 224 -12.13 -8.59 -0.02
C PRO A 224 -11.95 -8.88 -1.51
N LEU A 225 -11.75 -7.82 -2.26
CA LEU A 225 -11.72 -7.85 -3.72
C LEU A 225 -10.71 -8.84 -4.31
N PRO A 226 -9.46 -8.96 -3.82
CA PRO A 226 -8.50 -9.94 -4.36
C PRO A 226 -9.00 -11.39 -4.25
N VAL A 227 -9.68 -11.74 -3.16
CA VAL A 227 -10.26 -13.08 -2.98
C VAL A 227 -11.40 -13.30 -3.96
N LEU A 228 -12.31 -12.32 -4.12
CA LEU A 228 -13.41 -12.42 -5.08
C LEU A 228 -12.91 -12.49 -6.53
N ILE A 229 -11.88 -11.75 -6.91
CA ILE A 229 -11.28 -11.80 -8.25
C ILE A 229 -10.73 -13.20 -8.54
N SER A 230 -10.17 -13.89 -7.55
CA SER A 230 -9.69 -15.26 -7.73
C SER A 230 -10.82 -16.24 -8.06
N ILE A 231 -12.02 -15.99 -7.56
CA ILE A 231 -13.22 -16.78 -7.90
C ILE A 231 -13.64 -16.56 -9.38
N VAL A 232 -13.52 -15.32 -9.89
CA VAL A 232 -13.80 -15.02 -11.31
C VAL A 232 -12.87 -15.78 -12.24
N ARG A 233 -11.61 -15.96 -11.83
CA ARG A 233 -10.64 -16.75 -12.59
C ARG A 233 -11.12 -18.18 -12.83
N GLY A 234 -11.75 -18.82 -11.83
CA GLY A 234 -12.31 -20.17 -11.96
C GLY A 234 -11.26 -21.24 -12.32
N SER A 235 -11.72 -22.32 -12.94
CA SER A 235 -10.84 -23.33 -13.56
C SER A 235 -10.35 -22.86 -14.93
N ALA A 236 -9.18 -23.33 -15.39
CA ALA A 236 -8.55 -22.95 -16.66
C ALA A 236 -9.50 -23.04 -17.87
N TYR A 237 -10.42 -24.01 -17.87
CA TYR A 237 -11.39 -24.25 -18.94
C TYR A 237 -12.63 -23.35 -18.91
N ARG A 238 -12.87 -22.60 -17.80
CA ARG A 238 -14.07 -21.76 -17.63
C ARG A 238 -13.73 -20.31 -17.30
N THR A 239 -12.47 -19.90 -17.49
CA THR A 239 -12.06 -18.52 -17.23
C THR A 239 -12.67 -17.57 -18.24
N ASN A 240 -13.38 -16.55 -17.76
CA ASN A 240 -13.75 -15.42 -18.59
C ASN A 240 -12.71 -14.31 -18.43
N TYR A 241 -11.76 -14.27 -19.36
CA TYR A 241 -10.64 -13.32 -19.33
C TYR A 241 -11.12 -11.87 -19.38
N GLY A 242 -12.13 -11.54 -20.21
CA GLY A 242 -12.65 -10.18 -20.30
C GLY A 242 -13.23 -9.68 -18.98
N ALA A 243 -14.04 -10.50 -18.29
CA ALA A 243 -14.57 -10.17 -16.97
C ALA A 243 -13.46 -10.10 -15.92
N MET A 244 -12.45 -10.97 -15.99
CA MET A 244 -11.29 -10.94 -15.09
C MET A 244 -10.45 -9.66 -15.28
N TYR A 245 -10.14 -9.29 -16.53
CA TYR A 245 -9.41 -8.04 -16.79
C TYR A 245 -10.20 -6.81 -16.33
N LEU A 246 -11.53 -6.83 -16.48
CA LEU A 246 -12.39 -5.76 -15.98
C LEU A 246 -12.35 -5.66 -14.45
N ALA A 247 -12.43 -6.78 -13.72
CA ALA A 247 -12.33 -6.81 -12.28
C ALA A 247 -10.97 -6.26 -11.78
N ILE A 248 -9.88 -6.65 -12.45
CA ILE A 248 -8.54 -6.15 -12.15
C ILE A 248 -8.45 -4.64 -12.45
N ALA A 249 -8.99 -4.17 -13.57
CA ALA A 249 -9.00 -2.75 -13.93
C ALA A 249 -9.73 -1.90 -12.87
N ILE A 250 -10.88 -2.37 -12.39
CA ILE A 250 -11.61 -1.74 -11.29
C ILE A 250 -10.77 -1.74 -9.99
N SER A 251 -10.05 -2.82 -9.71
CA SER A 251 -9.25 -2.95 -8.48
C SER A 251 -8.03 -2.02 -8.43
N VAL A 252 -7.56 -1.51 -9.56
CA VAL A 252 -6.43 -0.57 -9.62
C VAL A 252 -6.84 0.85 -9.23
N VAL A 253 -8.10 1.23 -9.41
CA VAL A 253 -8.59 2.60 -9.20
C VAL A 253 -8.29 3.13 -7.78
N PRO A 254 -8.58 2.41 -6.67
CA PRO A 254 -8.27 2.93 -5.33
C PRO A 254 -6.78 3.11 -5.07
N ILE A 255 -5.94 2.27 -5.66
CA ILE A 255 -4.48 2.40 -5.56
C ILE A 255 -4.03 3.72 -6.21
N LEU A 256 -4.57 4.04 -7.39
CA LEU A 256 -4.28 5.30 -8.08
C LEU A 256 -4.77 6.51 -7.28
N ILE A 257 -5.96 6.41 -6.67
CA ILE A 257 -6.51 7.47 -5.81
C ILE A 257 -5.61 7.65 -4.58
N ALA A 258 -5.27 6.57 -3.87
CA ALA A 258 -4.40 6.64 -2.70
C ALA A 258 -3.04 7.27 -3.05
N PHE A 259 -2.42 6.84 -4.16
CA PHE A 259 -1.18 7.42 -4.65
C PHE A 259 -1.34 8.92 -4.97
N SER A 260 -2.38 9.31 -5.69
CA SER A 260 -2.62 10.71 -6.08
C SER A 260 -2.82 11.64 -4.87
N VAL A 261 -3.49 11.14 -3.83
CA VAL A 261 -3.73 11.90 -2.59
C VAL A 261 -2.46 12.04 -1.76
N LEU A 262 -1.66 10.97 -1.66
CA LEU A 262 -0.50 10.92 -0.77
C LEU A 262 0.80 11.44 -1.42
N SER A 263 0.94 11.37 -2.75
CA SER A 263 2.15 11.78 -3.47
C SER A 263 2.53 13.24 -3.26
N LYS A 264 1.55 14.14 -3.10
CA LYS A 264 1.80 15.55 -2.81
C LYS A 264 2.62 15.78 -1.53
N TYR A 265 2.42 14.96 -0.52
CA TYR A 265 3.17 15.06 0.75
C TYR A 265 4.62 14.59 0.59
N ILE A 266 4.85 13.59 -0.28
CA ILE A 266 6.20 13.09 -0.60
C ILE A 266 6.99 14.18 -1.34
N ILE A 267 6.40 14.79 -2.37
CA ILE A 267 7.05 15.83 -3.18
C ILE A 267 7.41 17.04 -2.33
N ASN A 268 6.49 17.51 -1.48
CA ASN A 268 6.74 18.63 -0.59
C ASN A 268 7.88 18.36 0.41
N GLY A 269 8.03 17.14 0.89
CA GLY A 269 9.11 16.76 1.80
C GLY A 269 10.49 16.74 1.12
N LEU A 270 10.56 16.34 -0.14
CA LEU A 270 11.81 16.33 -0.91
C LEU A 270 12.31 17.74 -1.23
N THR A 271 11.40 18.69 -1.49
CA THR A 271 11.77 20.07 -1.80
C THR A 271 12.33 20.82 -0.58
N ILE A 272 11.84 20.53 0.63
CA ILE A 272 12.35 21.14 1.88
C ILE A 272 13.78 20.63 2.18
N GLY A 273 14.08 19.37 1.87
CA GLY A 273 15.41 18.79 2.03
C GLY A 273 16.45 19.31 1.03
N ALA A 274 16.04 19.64 -0.19
CA ALA A 274 16.91 20.11 -1.27
C ALA A 274 17.35 21.58 -1.14
N VAL A 275 16.72 22.37 -0.27
CA VAL A 275 17.04 23.82 -0.06
C VAL A 275 18.07 24.02 1.06
N LYS A 276 18.60 22.92 1.67
CA LYS A 276 19.60 22.98 2.75
C LYS A 276 21.06 22.87 2.27
N GLU A 277 21.30 22.94 0.94
CA GLU A 277 22.66 23.08 0.37
C GLU A 277 22.93 24.49 -0.16
#